data_b50cc6cc5ba086de2c703e00c6bf694b
#
_entry.id   b50cc6cc5ba086de2c703e00c6bf694b
#
_cell.length_a   1.000
_cell.length_b   1.000
_cell.length_c   1.000
_cell.angle_alpha   90.00
_cell.angle_beta   90.00
_cell.angle_gamma   90.00
#
_symmetry.space_group_name_H-M   'P 1'
#
loop_
_entity.id
_entity.type
_entity.pdbx_description
1 polymer ?
#
loop_
_entity_poly.entity_id
_entity_poly.type
_entity_poly.pdbx_seq_one_letter_code
_entity_poly.pdbx_strand_id
1 'polypeptide(L)'
;MTRMMAAMQIKPSNNVDRDFVAMMVPHHQGAIDMAEAELSYGHNEPLRGLAQEIIATQEQQIVAMRRALGEPLPASVPSFHQPSSSSRHLLSYHWTPLQED
;
A
#
# COMPACT_ATOMS: atom_id res chain seq x y z
N MET A 1 1.73 16.01 1.92
CA MET A 1 1.29 15.05 1.03
C MET A 1 0.31 15.54 0.03
N THR A 2 0.74 16.49 -0.72
CA THR A 2 -0.07 17.12 -1.72
C THR A 2 -0.58 16.15 -2.74
N ARG A 3 0.25 15.24 -3.16
CA ARG A 3 -0.14 14.29 -4.18
C ARG A 3 -1.28 13.38 -3.70
N MET A 4 -1.21 12.96 -2.46
CA MET A 4 -2.24 12.10 -1.93
C MET A 4 -3.54 12.86 -1.77
N MET A 5 -3.48 14.11 -1.36
CA MET A 5 -4.68 14.87 -1.22
C MET A 5 -5.36 15.10 -2.55
N ALA A 6 -4.57 15.38 -3.58
CA ALA A 6 -5.15 15.58 -4.90
C ALA A 6 -5.79 14.29 -5.41
N ALA A 7 -5.16 13.16 -5.14
CA ALA A 7 -5.70 11.90 -5.61
C ALA A 7 -6.98 11.51 -4.89
N MET A 8 -7.18 12.03 -3.70
CA MET A 8 -8.37 11.69 -2.94
C MET A 8 -9.56 12.54 -3.30
N GLN A 9 -9.43 13.46 -4.23
CA GLN A 9 -10.54 14.25 -4.68
C GLN A 9 -11.17 13.61 -5.90
N ILE A 10 -11.47 12.35 -5.82
CA ILE A 10 -12.04 11.61 -6.91
C ILE A 10 -13.55 11.67 -6.83
N LYS A 11 -14.23 11.86 -7.92
CA LYS A 11 -15.66 11.90 -7.93
C LYS A 11 -16.23 10.52 -7.71
N PRO A 12 -17.28 10.39 -6.94
CA PRO A 12 -17.90 9.09 -6.74
C PRO A 12 -18.45 8.54 -8.05
N SER A 13 -18.37 7.24 -8.21
CA SER A 13 -18.78 6.59 -9.44
C SER A 13 -20.06 5.81 -9.32
N ASN A 14 -20.70 5.86 -8.15
CA ASN A 14 -21.89 5.07 -7.86
C ASN A 14 -21.57 3.58 -7.69
N ASN A 15 -20.31 3.25 -7.56
CA ASN A 15 -19.89 1.88 -7.30
C ASN A 15 -18.93 1.95 -6.13
N VAL A 16 -19.36 1.52 -4.98
CA VAL A 16 -18.60 1.65 -3.75
C VAL A 16 -17.28 0.87 -3.83
N ASP A 17 -17.30 -0.30 -4.43
CA ASP A 17 -16.08 -1.09 -4.53
C ASP A 17 -15.04 -0.38 -5.38
N ARG A 18 -15.50 0.19 -6.47
CA ARG A 18 -14.59 0.90 -7.37
C ARG A 18 -14.07 2.16 -6.70
N ASP A 19 -14.92 2.86 -5.99
CA ASP A 19 -14.50 4.09 -5.30
C ASP A 19 -13.52 3.78 -4.18
N PHE A 20 -13.74 2.68 -3.49
CA PHE A 20 -12.82 2.26 -2.44
C PHE A 20 -11.41 2.07 -3.02
N VAL A 21 -11.31 1.33 -4.11
CA VAL A 21 -10.01 1.09 -4.72
C VAL A 21 -9.42 2.38 -5.29
N ALA A 22 -10.25 3.21 -5.90
CA ALA A 22 -9.78 4.46 -6.49
C ALA A 22 -9.14 5.38 -5.45
N MET A 23 -9.64 5.32 -4.22
CA MET A 23 -9.09 6.16 -3.16
C MET A 23 -7.96 5.47 -2.43
N MET A 24 -8.07 4.17 -2.22
CA MET A 24 -7.07 3.45 -1.43
C MET A 24 -5.76 3.22 -2.17
N VAL A 25 -5.80 3.05 -3.48
CA VAL A 25 -4.56 2.82 -4.21
C VAL A 25 -3.61 4.01 -4.09
N PRO A 26 -4.04 5.24 -4.34
CA PRO A 26 -3.10 6.35 -4.15
C PRO A 26 -2.70 6.54 -2.68
N HIS A 27 -3.58 6.18 -1.75
CA HIS A 27 -3.24 6.25 -0.35
C HIS A 27 -2.11 5.27 -0.03
N HIS A 28 -2.21 4.05 -0.53
CA HIS A 28 -1.17 3.04 -0.34
C HIS A 28 0.11 3.45 -1.06
N GLN A 29 0.00 4.06 -2.21
CA GLN A 29 1.17 4.53 -2.93
C GLN A 29 1.88 5.63 -2.14
N GLY A 30 1.12 6.49 -1.47
CA GLY A 30 1.72 7.51 -0.62
C GLY A 30 2.50 6.90 0.53
N ALA A 31 1.99 5.82 1.10
CA ALA A 31 2.70 5.13 2.18
C ALA A 31 4.00 4.53 1.66
N ILE A 32 3.99 3.98 0.45
CA ILE A 32 5.21 3.44 -0.16
C ILE A 32 6.22 4.56 -0.36
N ASP A 33 5.77 5.70 -0.86
CA ASP A 33 6.66 6.82 -1.11
C ASP A 33 7.32 7.31 0.18
N MET A 34 6.58 7.35 1.26
CA MET A 34 7.13 7.77 2.53
C MET A 34 8.10 6.75 3.07
N ALA A 35 7.80 5.48 2.90
CA ALA A 35 8.69 4.43 3.35
C ALA A 35 9.99 4.45 2.55
N GLU A 36 9.89 4.74 1.26
CA GLU A 36 11.11 4.88 0.43
C GLU A 36 11.95 6.06 0.89
N ALA A 37 11.30 7.13 1.29
CA ALA A 37 12.04 8.28 1.82
C ALA A 37 12.76 7.92 3.11
N GLU A 38 12.12 7.13 3.95
CA GLU A 38 12.76 6.67 5.18
C GLU A 38 14.01 5.84 4.85
N LEU A 39 13.92 4.97 3.86
CA LEU A 39 15.07 4.16 3.48
C LEU A 39 16.18 4.99 2.85
N SER A 40 15.83 6.05 2.15
CA SER A 40 16.83 6.87 1.48
C SER A 40 17.52 7.85 2.43
N TYR A 41 16.77 8.39 3.37
CA TYR A 41 17.29 9.48 4.18
C TYR A 41 17.22 9.25 5.68
N GLY A 42 16.48 8.28 6.12
CA GLY A 42 16.34 8.05 7.54
C GLY A 42 17.52 7.30 8.13
N HIS A 43 17.67 7.40 9.43
CA HIS A 43 18.80 6.78 10.13
C HIS A 43 18.38 5.86 11.25
N ASN A 44 17.10 5.83 11.58
CA ASN A 44 16.64 5.00 12.68
C ASN A 44 16.44 3.59 12.16
N GLU A 45 17.24 2.66 12.63
CA GLU A 45 17.22 1.30 12.08
C GLU A 45 15.89 0.57 12.25
N PRO A 46 15.26 0.63 13.42
CA PRO A 46 13.95 0.02 13.51
C PRO A 46 12.93 0.59 12.53
N LEU A 47 12.95 1.89 12.31
CA LEU A 47 12.04 2.49 11.36
C LEU A 47 12.39 2.11 9.93
N ARG A 48 13.65 1.99 9.62
CA ARG A 48 14.05 1.57 8.28
C ARG A 48 13.58 0.14 8.00
N GLY A 49 13.69 -0.74 8.99
CA GLY A 49 13.20 -2.09 8.83
C GLY A 49 11.70 -2.11 8.63
N LEU A 50 10.98 -1.30 9.39
CA LEU A 50 9.55 -1.20 9.24
C LEU A 50 9.17 -0.65 7.87
N ALA A 51 9.94 0.31 7.37
CA ALA A 51 9.67 0.87 6.05
C ALA A 51 9.77 -0.19 4.95
N GLN A 52 10.71 -1.10 5.07
CA GLN A 52 10.83 -2.18 4.09
C GLN A 52 9.58 -3.06 4.11
N GLU A 53 9.09 -3.35 5.30
CA GLU A 53 7.89 -4.17 5.43
C GLU A 53 6.67 -3.45 4.88
N ILE A 54 6.60 -2.15 5.10
CA ILE A 54 5.49 -1.37 4.60
C ILE A 54 5.46 -1.38 3.09
N ILE A 55 6.60 -1.21 2.45
CA ILE A 55 6.65 -1.20 1.01
C ILE A 55 6.09 -2.51 0.45
N ALA A 56 6.55 -3.63 0.97
CA ALA A 56 6.10 -4.92 0.46
C ALA A 56 4.61 -5.13 0.71
N THR A 57 4.15 -4.78 1.89
CA THR A 57 2.76 -4.98 2.26
C THR A 57 1.83 -4.10 1.44
N GLN A 58 2.19 -2.84 1.28
CA GLN A 58 1.35 -1.92 0.54
C GLN A 58 1.28 -2.30 -0.93
N GLU A 59 2.37 -2.76 -1.49
CA GLU A 59 2.37 -3.22 -2.88
C GLU A 59 1.47 -4.42 -3.06
N GLN A 60 1.49 -5.35 -2.13
CA GLN A 60 0.61 -6.50 -2.20
C GLN A 60 -0.84 -6.09 -2.14
N GLN A 61 -1.16 -5.11 -1.32
CA GLN A 61 -2.53 -4.65 -1.20
C GLN A 61 -3.00 -3.94 -2.46
N ILE A 62 -2.14 -3.18 -3.10
CA ILE A 62 -2.50 -2.53 -4.35
C ILE A 62 -2.82 -3.60 -5.40
N VAL A 63 -2.00 -4.62 -5.49
CA VAL A 63 -2.25 -5.71 -6.43
C VAL A 63 -3.57 -6.39 -6.11
N ALA A 64 -3.82 -6.64 -4.84
CA ALA A 64 -5.04 -7.32 -4.43
C ALA A 64 -6.28 -6.51 -4.79
N MET A 65 -6.23 -5.20 -4.60
CA MET A 65 -7.35 -4.34 -4.93
C MET A 65 -7.62 -4.30 -6.42
N ARG A 66 -6.58 -4.23 -7.22
CA ARG A 66 -6.76 -4.21 -8.66
C ARG A 66 -7.27 -5.55 -9.16
N ARG A 67 -6.78 -6.63 -8.58
CA ARG A 67 -7.23 -7.95 -8.95
C ARG A 67 -8.71 -8.13 -8.58
N ALA A 68 -9.11 -7.59 -7.45
CA ALA A 68 -10.50 -7.71 -7.02
C ALA A 68 -11.46 -7.03 -7.99
N LEU A 69 -11.00 -5.97 -8.65
CA LEU A 69 -11.82 -5.32 -9.65
C LEU A 69 -11.69 -5.94 -11.03
N GLY A 70 -10.89 -6.98 -11.15
CA GLY A 70 -10.69 -7.63 -12.45
C GLY A 70 -9.76 -6.88 -13.38
N GLU A 71 -8.98 -5.97 -12.85
CA GLU A 71 -8.07 -5.20 -13.68
C GLU A 71 -6.82 -6.01 -13.99
N PRO A 72 -6.22 -5.80 -15.14
CA PRO A 72 -5.01 -6.53 -15.47
C PRO A 72 -3.87 -6.08 -14.57
N LEU A 73 -3.01 -6.99 -14.23
CA LEU A 73 -1.88 -6.69 -13.40
C LEU A 73 -0.66 -6.39 -14.28
N PRO A 74 0.26 -5.59 -13.79
CA PRO A 74 1.46 -5.32 -14.52
C PRO A 74 2.26 -6.60 -14.70
N ALA A 75 2.88 -6.74 -15.81
CA ALA A 75 3.65 -7.94 -16.10
C ALA A 75 4.82 -8.09 -15.17
N SER A 76 5.24 -7.02 -14.61
CA SER A 76 6.39 -7.07 -13.71
C SER A 76 6.04 -7.26 -12.27
N VAL A 77 4.87 -7.69 -11.97
CA VAL A 77 4.51 -7.91 -10.58
C VAL A 77 5.43 -8.98 -10.04
N PRO A 78 6.16 -8.72 -9.05
CA PRO A 78 7.07 -9.70 -8.52
C PRO A 78 6.33 -10.74 -7.78
N SER A 79 7.01 -11.68 -7.33
CA SER A 79 6.39 -12.73 -6.71
C SER A 79 6.08 -12.51 -5.33
N PHE A 80 5.22 -11.68 -5.09
CA PHE A 80 4.77 -11.53 -3.83
C PHE A 80 4.03 -12.64 -3.41
N HIS A 81 3.71 -13.46 -4.27
CA HIS A 81 2.90 -14.55 -3.92
C HIS A 81 3.62 -15.44 -3.02
N GLN A 82 4.73 -15.21 -2.59
CA GLN A 82 5.22 -16.01 -1.65
C GLN A 82 4.63 -15.75 -0.45
N PRO A 83 3.54 -16.14 -0.12
CA PRO A 83 2.82 -15.86 1.03
C PRO A 83 3.39 -16.63 2.06
N SER A 84 4.14 -16.29 2.71
CA SER A 84 4.64 -16.99 3.79
C SER A 84 3.90 -16.61 5.00
N SER A 85 4.05 -17.28 6.05
CA SER A 85 3.46 -16.94 7.31
C SER A 85 3.98 -15.61 7.72
N SER A 86 5.17 -15.26 7.39
CA SER A 86 5.68 -14.00 7.79
C SER A 86 4.96 -12.87 7.10
N SER A 87 4.54 -13.07 5.91
CA SER A 87 3.78 -12.09 5.21
C SER A 87 2.49 -11.81 5.89
N ARG A 88 1.79 -12.84 6.31
CA ARG A 88 0.54 -12.64 7.02
C ARG A 88 0.76 -11.98 8.34
N HIS A 89 1.83 -12.30 8.98
CA HIS A 89 2.14 -11.68 10.24
C HIS A 89 2.39 -10.19 10.06
N LEU A 90 3.06 -9.81 9.00
CA LEU A 90 3.31 -8.43 8.73
C LEU A 90 2.05 -7.67 8.44
N LEU A 91 1.13 -8.27 7.79
CA LEU A 91 -0.14 -7.63 7.53
C LEU A 91 -0.88 -7.32 8.80
N SER A 92 -0.89 -8.23 9.73
CA SER A 92 -1.55 -8.02 10.96
C SER A 92 -0.89 -6.91 11.72
N TYR A 93 0.39 -6.85 11.73
CA TYR A 93 1.11 -5.88 12.41
C TYR A 93 0.93 -4.52 11.81
N HIS A 94 1.00 -4.44 10.52
CA HIS A 94 0.89 -3.22 9.80
C HIS A 94 -0.46 -2.60 9.92
N TRP A 95 -1.46 -3.40 10.08
CA TRP A 95 -2.81 -2.91 10.13
C TRP A 95 -3.05 -2.03 11.32
N THR A 96 -2.47 -2.38 12.41
CA THR A 96 -2.68 -1.67 13.65
C THR A 96 -2.34 -0.19 13.56
N PRO A 97 -1.23 0.19 13.03
CA PRO A 97 -0.90 1.59 12.94
C PRO A 97 -1.82 2.38 12.04
N LEU A 98 -2.41 1.74 11.09
CA LEU A 98 -3.27 2.46 10.21
C LEU A 98 -4.48 2.95 10.89
N GLN A 99 -4.89 2.27 11.90
CA GLN A 99 -6.10 2.64 12.56
C GLN A 99 -5.94 3.84 13.41
N GLU A 100 -4.77 4.20 13.74
CA GLU A 100 -4.58 5.26 14.62
C GLU A 100 -4.65 6.55 13.93
N ASP A 101 -4.56 6.59 12.69
CA ASP A 101 -4.62 7.82 11.97
C ASP A 101 -6.01 8.22 11.60
#